data_5d01366c2efb5c0a3736b54af24cd68d
#
_entry.id   5d01366c2efb5c0a3736b54af24cd68d
#
_cell.length_a   1.000
_cell.length_b   1.000
_cell.length_c   1.000
_cell.angle_alpha   90.00
_cell.angle_beta   90.00
_cell.angle_gamma   90.00
#
_symmetry.space_group_name_H-M   'P 1'
#
loop_
_entity.id
_entity.type
_entity.pdbx_description
1 polymer ?
#
loop_
_entity_poly.entity_id
_entity_poly.type
_entity_poly.pdbx_seq_one_letter_code
_entity_poly.pdbx_strand_id
1 'polypeptide(L)'
;MVRWRPIFLNKIPLPERFAGGVANSQKCIRIGGKNCDLEEVGYDGHHHTFFEMMGSWAFNGAYGRDKSCQMAWQMLTKIYEIPQNKLLVTYFGGCDHFGLPPDDETKETWLQLGRYNL
;
A
#
# COMPACT_ATOMS: atom_id res chain seq x y z
N MET A 1 10.84 -3.26 2.65
CA MET A 1 10.96 -1.78 2.82
C MET A 1 12.39 -1.29 3.04
N VAL A 2 13.25 -2.05 3.66
CA VAL A 2 14.64 -1.65 3.97
C VAL A 2 15.47 -1.31 2.73
N ARG A 3 15.26 -2.02 1.62
CA ARG A 3 16.07 -1.92 0.38
C ARG A 3 16.00 -0.55 -0.31
N TRP A 4 14.84 0.14 -0.26
CA TRP A 4 14.61 1.41 -0.96
C TRP A 4 14.78 2.63 -0.05
N ARG A 5 14.90 2.42 1.25
CA ARG A 5 15.03 3.48 2.25
C ARG A 5 16.17 4.48 1.94
N PRO A 6 17.37 4.05 1.50
CA PRO A 6 18.43 5.01 1.18
C PRO A 6 18.09 5.94 0.02
N ILE A 7 17.30 5.49 -0.97
CA ILE A 7 16.84 6.31 -2.09
C ILE A 7 15.82 7.34 -1.58
N PHE A 8 14.83 6.92 -0.80
CA PHE A 8 13.83 7.83 -0.22
C PHE A 8 14.44 8.89 0.71
N LEU A 9 15.57 8.56 1.32
CA LEU A 9 16.32 9.50 2.17
C LEU A 9 17.38 10.30 1.39
N ASN A 10 17.40 10.23 0.06
CA ASN A 10 18.38 10.87 -0.81
C ASN A 10 19.83 10.57 -0.46
N LYS A 11 20.10 9.39 0.16
CA LYS A 11 21.45 8.96 0.53
C LYS A 11 22.20 8.33 -0.64
N ILE A 12 21.48 7.77 -1.60
CA ILE A 12 22.01 7.23 -2.86
C ILE A 12 21.14 7.73 -4.02
N PRO A 13 21.73 7.98 -5.20
CA PRO A 13 20.96 8.39 -6.37
C PRO A 13 20.02 7.28 -6.86
N LEU A 14 18.89 7.68 -7.43
CA LEU A 14 17.99 6.75 -8.10
C LEU A 14 18.61 6.30 -9.43
N PRO A 15 18.82 4.99 -9.65
CA PRO A 15 19.24 4.50 -10.95
C PRO A 15 18.18 4.81 -12.04
N GLU A 16 18.61 5.25 -13.23
CA GLU A 16 17.71 5.63 -14.33
C GLU A 16 16.67 4.58 -14.68
N ARG A 17 17.03 3.30 -14.61
CA ARG A 17 16.11 2.19 -14.87
C ARG A 17 14.88 2.14 -13.95
N PHE A 18 14.87 2.92 -12.87
CA PHE A 18 13.77 2.99 -11.89
C PHE A 18 13.02 4.33 -11.95
N ALA A 19 13.32 5.18 -12.92
CA ALA A 19 12.69 6.51 -13.04
C ALA A 19 11.16 6.45 -13.16
N GLY A 20 10.60 5.40 -13.77
CA GLY A 20 9.16 5.16 -13.88
C GLY A 20 8.50 4.49 -12.67
N GLY A 21 9.29 4.16 -11.65
CA GLY A 21 8.83 3.40 -10.50
C GLY A 21 9.29 1.94 -10.51
N VAL A 22 9.03 1.24 -9.41
CA VAL A 22 9.45 -0.15 -9.20
C VAL A 22 8.32 -0.94 -8.58
N ALA A 23 8.09 -2.15 -9.09
CA ALA A 23 7.29 -3.15 -8.42
C ALA A 23 8.16 -4.39 -8.15
N ASN A 24 7.98 -5.01 -7.00
CA ASN A 24 8.62 -6.28 -6.69
C ASN A 24 7.78 -7.12 -5.74
N SER A 25 8.10 -8.40 -5.65
CA SER A 25 7.73 -9.23 -4.51
C SER A 25 8.98 -9.65 -3.75
N GLN A 26 8.83 -9.91 -2.46
CA GLN A 26 9.90 -10.39 -1.60
C GLN A 26 9.37 -11.40 -0.58
N LYS A 27 10.16 -12.42 -0.33
CA LYS A 27 9.89 -13.37 0.76
C LYS A 27 10.19 -12.70 2.09
N CYS A 28 9.24 -12.79 3.03
CA CYS A 28 9.31 -12.16 4.34
C CYS A 28 9.08 -13.15 5.46
N ILE A 29 9.82 -12.96 6.56
CA ILE A 29 9.57 -13.63 7.83
C ILE A 29 9.33 -12.54 8.87
N ARG A 30 8.25 -12.66 9.64
CA ARG A 30 7.91 -11.78 10.76
C ARG A 30 7.91 -12.57 12.05
N ILE A 31 8.95 -12.41 12.85
CA ILE A 31 9.12 -13.15 14.12
C ILE A 31 9.46 -12.23 15.30
N GLY A 32 9.49 -10.90 15.11
CA GLY A 32 9.83 -9.97 16.18
C GLY A 32 9.71 -8.50 15.81
N GLY A 33 9.83 -7.62 16.79
CA GLY A 33 9.73 -6.15 16.64
C GLY A 33 8.36 -5.59 17.03
N LYS A 34 8.08 -4.34 16.64
CA LYS A 34 6.81 -3.67 16.94
C LYS A 34 5.57 -4.34 16.34
N ASN A 35 5.76 -5.17 15.31
CA ASN A 35 4.71 -5.94 14.66
C ASN A 35 5.03 -7.43 14.84
N CYS A 36 5.21 -7.86 16.09
CA CYS A 36 5.42 -9.26 16.42
C CYS A 36 4.06 -9.94 16.53
N ASP A 37 3.71 -10.71 15.51
CA ASP A 37 2.46 -11.47 15.46
C ASP A 37 2.70 -12.91 15.92
N LEU A 38 3.83 -13.17 16.61
CA LEU A 38 4.29 -14.53 16.93
C LEU A 38 3.29 -15.29 17.82
N GLU A 39 2.65 -14.58 18.75
CA GLU A 39 1.66 -15.18 19.66
C GLU A 39 0.33 -15.48 18.95
N GLU A 40 0.06 -14.81 17.81
CA GLU A 40 -1.17 -14.94 17.03
C GLU A 40 -1.03 -15.93 15.87
N VAL A 41 0.21 -16.21 15.44
CA VAL A 41 0.50 -17.11 14.33
C VAL A 41 0.01 -18.53 14.63
N GLY A 42 -0.85 -19.03 13.74
CA GLY A 42 -1.45 -20.36 13.87
C GLY A 42 -2.68 -20.44 14.78
N TYR A 43 -3.05 -19.34 15.46
CA TYR A 43 -4.23 -19.28 16.33
C TYR A 43 -5.39 -18.49 15.69
N ASP A 44 -5.12 -17.38 15.04
CA ASP A 44 -6.16 -16.52 14.47
C ASP A 44 -6.52 -16.83 13.01
N GLY A 45 -5.80 -17.75 12.38
CA GLY A 45 -6.08 -18.21 11.01
C GLY A 45 -5.66 -17.26 9.89
N HIS A 46 -5.06 -16.10 10.18
CA HIS A 46 -4.64 -15.14 9.16
C HIS A 46 -3.22 -14.57 9.35
N HIS A 47 -2.61 -14.67 10.51
CA HIS A 47 -1.22 -14.31 10.71
C HIS A 47 -0.28 -15.48 10.37
N HIS A 48 0.69 -15.20 9.51
CA HIS A 48 1.69 -16.17 9.06
C HIS A 48 3.09 -15.69 9.40
N THR A 49 3.97 -16.59 9.83
CA THR A 49 5.40 -16.29 10.06
C THR A 49 6.14 -16.02 8.76
N PHE A 50 5.77 -16.74 7.70
CA PHE A 50 6.32 -16.60 6.35
C PHE A 50 5.23 -16.17 5.36
N PHE A 51 5.54 -15.16 4.54
CA PHE A 51 4.66 -14.69 3.48
C PHE A 51 5.45 -13.98 2.39
N GLU A 52 4.84 -13.75 1.27
CA GLU A 52 5.40 -12.88 0.22
C GLU A 52 4.73 -11.51 0.28
N MET A 53 5.56 -10.47 0.32
CA MET A 53 5.09 -9.08 0.30
C MET A 53 5.30 -8.49 -1.08
N MET A 54 4.23 -8.09 -1.72
CA MET A 54 4.27 -7.27 -2.93
C MET A 54 4.39 -5.79 -2.56
N GLY A 55 5.19 -5.06 -3.32
CA GLY A 55 5.37 -3.64 -3.15
C GLY A 55 5.48 -2.90 -4.46
N SER A 56 5.01 -1.67 -4.45
CA SER A 56 5.09 -0.74 -5.56
C SER A 56 5.61 0.60 -5.04
N TRP A 57 6.58 1.18 -5.74
CA TRP A 57 7.20 2.45 -5.35
C TRP A 57 7.28 3.39 -6.53
N ALA A 58 6.86 4.64 -6.34
CA ALA A 58 7.09 5.74 -7.25
C ALA A 58 8.21 6.63 -6.71
N PHE A 59 9.18 6.95 -7.54
CA PHE A 59 10.26 7.84 -7.20
C PHE A 59 10.13 9.13 -8.02
N ASN A 60 10.57 10.26 -7.44
CA ASN A 60 10.60 11.56 -8.11
C ASN A 60 9.26 11.97 -8.76
N GLY A 61 8.14 11.60 -8.14
CA GLY A 61 6.83 11.93 -8.67
C GLY A 61 6.42 11.18 -9.94
N ALA A 62 7.01 9.99 -10.20
CA ALA A 62 6.68 9.17 -11.38
C ALA A 62 5.18 8.87 -11.51
N TYR A 63 4.49 8.70 -10.39
CA TYR A 63 3.03 8.72 -10.30
C TYR A 63 2.60 9.14 -8.89
N GLY A 64 1.42 9.72 -8.78
CA GLY A 64 0.85 10.19 -7.53
C GLY A 64 -0.17 9.21 -6.94
N ARG A 65 -0.92 9.72 -5.97
CA ARG A 65 -1.95 9.02 -5.21
C ARG A 65 -3.03 8.44 -6.12
N ASP A 66 -3.62 9.25 -6.98
CA ASP A 66 -4.75 8.85 -7.84
C ASP A 66 -4.38 7.68 -8.73
N LYS A 67 -3.19 7.74 -9.33
CA LYS A 67 -2.67 6.63 -10.14
C LYS A 67 -2.40 5.39 -9.32
N SER A 68 -1.93 5.53 -8.08
CA SER A 68 -1.75 4.41 -7.15
C SER A 68 -3.08 3.74 -6.82
N CYS A 69 -4.11 4.52 -6.50
CA CYS A 69 -5.46 4.01 -6.23
C CYS A 69 -6.03 3.28 -7.45
N GLN A 70 -5.89 3.87 -8.66
CA GLN A 70 -6.34 3.25 -9.91
C GLN A 70 -5.66 1.90 -10.17
N MET A 71 -4.33 1.85 -10.02
CA MET A 71 -3.57 0.61 -10.22
C MET A 71 -3.96 -0.47 -9.21
N ALA A 72 -4.10 -0.11 -7.92
CA ALA A 72 -4.54 -1.03 -6.88
C ALA A 72 -5.94 -1.57 -7.17
N TRP A 73 -6.89 -0.69 -7.55
CA TRP A 73 -8.24 -1.08 -7.91
C TRP A 73 -8.28 -2.02 -9.11
N GLN A 74 -7.55 -1.68 -10.18
CA GLN A 74 -7.48 -2.52 -11.37
C GLN A 74 -6.84 -3.89 -11.08
N MET A 75 -5.79 -3.93 -10.28
CA MET A 75 -5.15 -5.18 -9.88
C MET A 75 -6.13 -6.09 -9.14
N LEU A 76 -6.84 -5.56 -8.15
CA LEU A 76 -7.75 -6.34 -7.33
C LEU A 76 -8.99 -6.79 -8.11
N THR A 77 -9.58 -5.89 -8.91
CA THR A 77 -10.88 -6.17 -9.55
C THR A 77 -10.78 -6.80 -10.93
N LYS A 78 -9.70 -6.53 -11.70
CA LYS A 78 -9.55 -7.04 -13.07
C LYS A 78 -8.52 -8.16 -13.21
N ILE A 79 -7.45 -8.14 -12.40
CA ILE A 79 -6.40 -9.17 -12.50
C ILE A 79 -6.69 -10.30 -11.52
N TYR A 80 -7.04 -9.99 -10.28
CA TYR A 80 -7.42 -11.00 -9.27
C TYR A 80 -8.91 -11.32 -9.28
N GLU A 81 -9.70 -10.59 -10.04
CA GLU A 81 -11.15 -10.80 -10.20
C GLU A 81 -11.92 -10.83 -8.88
N ILE A 82 -11.43 -10.09 -7.88
CA ILE A 82 -12.12 -9.98 -6.59
C ILE A 82 -13.40 -9.16 -6.79
N PRO A 83 -14.56 -9.68 -6.40
CA PRO A 83 -15.82 -8.95 -6.50
C PRO A 83 -15.75 -7.62 -5.72
N GLN A 84 -16.18 -6.53 -6.35
CA GLN A 84 -16.09 -5.18 -5.77
C GLN A 84 -16.82 -5.06 -4.42
N ASN A 85 -17.93 -5.77 -4.25
CA ASN A 85 -18.69 -5.80 -3.01
C ASN A 85 -17.99 -6.51 -1.83
N LYS A 86 -16.83 -7.12 -2.08
CA LYS A 86 -15.96 -7.70 -1.04
C LYS A 86 -14.78 -6.80 -0.69
N LEU A 87 -14.66 -5.66 -1.36
CA LEU A 87 -13.57 -4.72 -1.12
C LEU A 87 -14.06 -3.55 -0.26
N LEU A 88 -13.29 -3.23 0.74
CA LEU A 88 -13.44 -2.02 1.54
C LEU A 88 -12.19 -1.18 1.36
N VAL A 89 -12.38 0.13 1.28
CA VAL A 89 -11.28 1.09 1.22
C VAL A 89 -11.36 2.03 2.41
N THR A 90 -10.22 2.51 2.85
CA THR A 90 -10.11 3.49 3.92
C THR A 90 -9.37 4.71 3.44
N TYR A 91 -9.66 5.83 4.04
CA TYR A 91 -8.92 7.08 3.86
C TYR A 91 -8.68 7.73 5.23
N PHE A 92 -7.76 8.66 5.29
CA PHE A 92 -7.49 9.37 6.54
C PHE A 92 -8.61 10.38 6.81
N GLY A 93 -9.34 10.17 7.91
CA GLY A 93 -10.48 11.00 8.32
C GLY A 93 -10.12 12.28 9.07
N GLY A 94 -8.83 12.62 9.17
CA GLY A 94 -8.35 13.76 9.95
C GLY A 94 -7.99 13.39 11.39
N CYS A 95 -7.37 14.33 12.09
CA CYS A 95 -7.04 14.21 13.51
C CYS A 95 -7.03 15.59 14.16
N ASP A 96 -8.08 15.93 14.88
CA ASP A 96 -8.23 17.25 15.54
C ASP A 96 -7.12 17.51 16.55
N HIS A 97 -6.69 16.47 17.27
CA HIS A 97 -5.61 16.58 18.26
C HIS A 97 -4.29 17.10 17.67
N PHE A 98 -4.01 16.78 16.40
CA PHE A 98 -2.82 17.24 15.70
C PHE A 98 -3.12 18.35 14.67
N GLY A 99 -4.35 18.83 14.59
CA GLY A 99 -4.76 19.85 13.61
C GLY A 99 -4.63 19.37 12.16
N LEU A 100 -4.78 18.06 11.92
CA LEU A 100 -4.66 17.49 10.58
C LEU A 100 -6.06 17.36 9.94
N PRO A 101 -6.29 17.98 8.77
CA PRO A 101 -7.55 17.83 8.06
C PRO A 101 -7.72 16.42 7.47
N PRO A 102 -8.95 16.00 7.14
CA PRO A 102 -9.20 14.76 6.43
C PRO A 102 -8.61 14.79 5.01
N ASP A 103 -8.26 13.62 4.50
CA ASP A 103 -7.78 13.45 3.11
C ASP A 103 -8.98 13.26 2.16
N ASP A 104 -9.72 14.34 1.94
CA ASP A 104 -10.89 14.35 1.07
C ASP A 104 -10.57 14.03 -0.38
N GLU A 105 -9.36 14.37 -0.85
CA GLU A 105 -8.94 14.05 -2.21
C GLU A 105 -8.82 12.53 -2.43
N THR A 106 -8.24 11.79 -1.46
CA THR A 106 -8.22 10.32 -1.52
C THR A 106 -9.62 9.73 -1.45
N LYS A 107 -10.48 10.29 -0.60
CA LYS A 107 -11.89 9.91 -0.51
C LYS A 107 -12.60 10.05 -1.86
N GLU A 108 -12.47 11.20 -2.51
CA GLU A 108 -13.07 11.45 -3.82
C GLU A 108 -12.53 10.50 -4.90
N THR A 109 -11.21 10.26 -4.90
CA THR A 109 -10.59 9.29 -5.82
C THR A 109 -11.22 7.90 -5.67
N TRP A 110 -11.42 7.41 -4.45
CA TRP A 110 -12.05 6.11 -4.20
C TRP A 110 -13.52 6.10 -4.59
N LEU A 111 -14.28 7.18 -4.32
CA LEU A 111 -15.67 7.32 -4.74
C LEU A 111 -15.81 7.26 -6.27
N GLN A 112 -14.90 7.86 -7.01
CA GLN A 112 -14.88 7.82 -8.48
C GLN A 112 -14.53 6.44 -9.04
N LEU A 113 -13.59 5.74 -8.40
CA LEU A 113 -13.14 4.41 -8.84
C LEU A 113 -14.16 3.32 -8.52
N GLY A 114 -14.70 3.37 -7.33
CA GLY A 114 -15.64 2.38 -6.81
C GLY A 114 -17.09 2.71 -7.03
N ARG A 115 -17.50 3.50 -8.02
CA ARG A 115 -18.82 4.09 -8.34
C ARG A 115 -20.08 3.43 -7.75
N TYR A 116 -19.94 2.38 -6.97
CA TYR A 116 -21.01 1.61 -6.36
C TYR A 116 -20.57 1.11 -4.99
N ASN A 117 -21.07 1.71 -3.94
CA ASN A 117 -21.00 1.31 -2.53
C ASN A 117 -19.76 1.75 -1.75
N LEU A 118 -19.78 2.99 -1.30
CA LEU A 118 -19.26 3.35 0.01
C LEU A 118 -20.44 3.53 0.95
#